data_19e870d1e1135541bf1eb67f3452385b
#
_entry.id   19e870d1e1135541bf1eb67f3452385b
#
_cell.length_a   1.000
_cell.length_b   1.000
_cell.length_c   1.000
_cell.angle_alpha   90.00
_cell.angle_beta   90.00
_cell.angle_gamma   90.00
#
_symmetry.space_group_name_H-M   'P 1'
#
loop_
_entity.id
_entity.type
_entity.pdbx_description
1 polymer ?
#
loop_
_entity_poly.entity_id
_entity_poly.type
_entity_poly.pdbx_seq_one_letter_code
_entity_poly.pdbx_strand_id
1 'polypeptide(L)'
;MGGYNKIYVSKRSCGKMEIWHRNILALCAERRIRSTERVGNMWIIPADAKKPADDRAFHVVQKKEKAVKPFLKWAGGKGQLLSEIERYYPFDDKAITRYAEPFVGGGAVLFDILGKYNLEAVYISDINMELINTYSVIKNYAEALIELLAEMQDNFLPITVEERKIYYAEKRTRFNLLKMEKDGKNDIEKAALMIFLNRTCFNGLYRVNKRGLFNVPMGTYKKPLICDEKNLLAISDKLRRGESGKR
;
A
#
# COMPACT_ATOMS: atom_id res chain seq x y z
N MET A 1 -11.01 -52.95 27.84
CA MET A 1 -9.94 -52.96 26.82
C MET A 1 -10.47 -52.31 25.56
N GLY A 2 -10.26 -51.03 25.39
CA GLY A 2 -10.74 -50.28 24.24
C GLY A 2 -9.71 -50.30 23.14
N GLY A 3 -9.99 -50.98 22.04
CA GLY A 3 -9.13 -51.00 20.85
C GLY A 3 -9.14 -49.62 20.21
N TYR A 4 -8.01 -48.96 20.28
CA TYR A 4 -7.80 -47.70 19.52
C TYR A 4 -7.64 -48.04 18.04
N ASN A 5 -8.61 -47.67 17.21
CA ASN A 5 -8.43 -47.69 15.77
C ASN A 5 -7.39 -46.61 15.39
N LYS A 6 -6.17 -47.02 15.09
CA LYS A 6 -5.10 -46.11 14.65
C LYS A 6 -4.99 -46.16 13.13
N ILE A 7 -4.95 -45.04 12.47
CA ILE A 7 -4.72 -44.95 11.02
C ILE A 7 -3.25 -44.65 10.76
N TYR A 8 -2.59 -45.47 9.96
CA TYR A 8 -1.20 -45.32 9.56
C TYR A 8 -1.14 -44.55 8.23
N VAL A 9 -0.42 -43.47 8.20
CA VAL A 9 -0.23 -42.66 6.97
C VAL A 9 1.23 -42.69 6.55
N SER A 10 1.51 -43.38 5.43
CA SER A 10 2.78 -43.34 4.74
C SER A 10 2.62 -42.60 3.41
N LYS A 11 3.75 -42.20 2.78
CA LYS A 11 3.74 -41.56 1.44
C LYS A 11 3.03 -42.42 0.36
N ARG A 12 2.72 -43.70 0.62
CA ARG A 12 2.12 -44.65 -0.34
C ARG A 12 0.68 -45.08 -0.05
N SER A 13 0.10 -44.77 1.14
CA SER A 13 -1.18 -45.36 1.55
C SER A 13 -2.38 -44.38 1.55
N CYS A 14 -2.39 -43.41 0.71
CA CYS A 14 -3.35 -42.31 0.72
C CYS A 14 -4.66 -42.53 -0.06
N GLY A 15 -5.20 -43.76 -0.09
CA GLY A 15 -6.32 -44.15 -0.98
C GLY A 15 -7.74 -44.10 -0.42
N LYS A 16 -7.98 -43.76 0.86
CA LYS A 16 -9.33 -43.85 1.47
C LYS A 16 -9.84 -42.66 2.27
N MET A 17 -9.15 -41.52 2.26
CA MET A 17 -9.62 -40.27 2.88
C MET A 17 -9.64 -39.14 1.86
N GLU A 18 -10.74 -38.95 1.19
CA GLU A 18 -10.90 -38.11 -0.01
C GLU A 18 -10.64 -36.60 0.14
N ILE A 19 -10.36 -36.07 1.33
CA ILE A 19 -10.35 -34.61 1.53
C ILE A 19 -9.06 -34.04 2.15
N TRP A 20 -8.11 -34.88 2.58
CA TRP A 20 -6.95 -34.41 3.40
C TRP A 20 -5.58 -34.52 2.73
N HIS A 21 -5.52 -34.89 1.48
CA HIS A 21 -4.33 -35.50 0.86
C HIS A 21 -3.12 -34.61 0.65
N ARG A 22 -3.24 -33.30 0.56
CA ARG A 22 -2.06 -32.49 0.18
C ARG A 22 -1.20 -32.00 1.34
N ASN A 23 -1.72 -31.96 2.58
CA ASN A 23 -1.01 -31.34 3.70
C ASN A 23 -1.00 -32.11 5.02
N ILE A 24 -1.50 -33.35 5.10
CA ILE A 24 -1.62 -34.07 6.38
C ILE A 24 -0.26 -34.28 7.05
N LEU A 25 0.78 -34.54 6.29
CA LEU A 25 2.14 -34.73 6.82
C LEU A 25 2.71 -33.43 7.41
N ALA A 26 2.44 -32.29 6.77
CA ALA A 26 2.81 -30.97 7.28
C ALA A 26 2.04 -30.67 8.57
N LEU A 27 0.74 -30.90 8.61
CA LEU A 27 -0.10 -30.70 9.79
C LEU A 27 0.33 -31.58 10.98
N CYS A 28 0.81 -32.80 10.74
CA CYS A 28 1.40 -33.66 11.76
C CYS A 28 2.74 -33.12 12.26
N ALA A 29 3.62 -32.68 11.34
CA ALA A 29 4.92 -32.12 11.66
C ALA A 29 4.80 -30.81 12.48
N GLU A 30 3.79 -29.99 12.17
CA GLU A 30 3.44 -28.75 12.87
C GLU A 30 2.64 -28.99 14.18
N ARG A 31 2.39 -30.24 14.56
CA ARG A 31 1.59 -30.64 15.73
C ARG A 31 0.17 -30.08 15.76
N ARG A 32 -0.40 -29.77 14.61
CA ARG A 32 -1.75 -29.20 14.47
C ARG A 32 -2.85 -30.25 14.57
N ILE A 33 -2.52 -31.53 14.40
CA ILE A 33 -3.41 -32.68 14.69
C ILE A 33 -3.05 -33.20 16.07
N ARG A 34 -4.00 -33.16 17.00
CA ARG A 34 -3.77 -33.61 18.36
C ARG A 34 -3.53 -35.11 18.43
N SER A 35 -2.70 -35.55 19.35
CA SER A 35 -2.43 -36.99 19.64
C SER A 35 -1.81 -37.76 18.46
N THR A 36 -1.03 -37.09 17.62
CA THR A 36 -0.23 -37.74 16.59
C THR A 36 1.12 -38.18 17.14
N GLU A 37 1.57 -39.37 16.76
CA GLU A 37 2.86 -39.92 17.12
C GLU A 37 3.66 -40.24 15.86
N ARG A 38 4.97 -40.09 15.90
CA ARG A 38 5.87 -40.45 14.80
C ARG A 38 6.62 -41.73 15.13
N VAL A 39 6.48 -42.72 14.29
CA VAL A 39 7.22 -44.00 14.38
C VAL A 39 8.02 -44.20 13.09
N GLY A 40 9.32 -44.00 13.19
CA GLY A 40 10.22 -44.04 11.99
C GLY A 40 9.81 -42.96 10.98
N ASN A 41 9.49 -43.39 9.75
CA ASN A 41 9.06 -42.49 8.67
C ASN A 41 7.53 -42.38 8.51
N MET A 42 6.76 -42.92 9.48
CA MET A 42 5.30 -42.91 9.45
C MET A 42 4.73 -42.08 10.59
N TRP A 43 3.57 -41.44 10.33
CA TRP A 43 2.75 -40.80 11.35
C TRP A 43 1.57 -41.70 11.72
N ILE A 44 1.32 -41.85 13.01
CA ILE A 44 0.14 -42.49 13.54
C ILE A 44 -0.82 -41.41 13.93
N ILE A 45 -2.04 -41.46 13.36
CA ILE A 45 -3.10 -40.47 13.58
C ILE A 45 -4.29 -41.23 14.19
N PRO A 46 -4.92 -40.73 15.27
CA PRO A 46 -6.15 -41.30 15.80
C PRO A 46 -7.26 -41.32 14.73
N ALA A 47 -8.05 -42.37 14.67
CA ALA A 47 -9.13 -42.54 13.68
C ALA A 47 -10.23 -41.46 13.83
N ASP A 48 -10.39 -40.94 15.04
CA ASP A 48 -11.33 -39.88 15.41
C ASP A 48 -10.72 -38.46 15.34
N ALA A 49 -9.50 -38.34 14.84
CA ALA A 49 -8.84 -37.03 14.72
C ALA A 49 -9.65 -36.08 13.85
N LYS A 50 -10.09 -34.99 14.44
CA LYS A 50 -10.80 -33.93 13.70
C LYS A 50 -9.82 -33.13 12.85
N LYS A 51 -10.28 -32.76 11.67
CA LYS A 51 -9.53 -31.83 10.80
C LYS A 51 -9.24 -30.54 11.56
N PRO A 52 -7.97 -30.11 11.68
CA PRO A 52 -7.68 -28.79 12.22
C PRO A 52 -8.44 -27.74 11.42
N ALA A 53 -8.89 -26.66 12.10
CA ALA A 53 -9.45 -25.53 11.39
C ALA A 53 -8.51 -25.08 10.28
N ASP A 54 -9.03 -24.89 9.07
CA ASP A 54 -8.24 -24.44 7.95
C ASP A 54 -7.85 -22.98 8.22
N ASP A 55 -6.59 -22.74 8.57
CA ASP A 55 -6.09 -21.37 8.78
C ASP A 55 -6.25 -20.52 7.53
N ARG A 56 -6.42 -21.16 6.35
CA ARG A 56 -6.86 -20.46 5.14
C ARG A 56 -8.26 -19.90 5.27
N ALA A 57 -9.13 -20.48 6.10
CA ALA A 57 -10.45 -19.91 6.40
C ALA A 57 -10.35 -18.70 7.36
N PHE A 58 -9.33 -18.65 8.23
CA PHE A 58 -8.98 -17.45 9.00
C PHE A 58 -8.20 -16.43 8.18
N HIS A 59 -7.43 -16.85 7.16
CA HIS A 59 -6.77 -15.98 6.19
C HIS A 59 -7.66 -15.59 4.99
N VAL A 60 -8.85 -16.18 4.85
CA VAL A 60 -9.78 -15.91 3.72
C VAL A 60 -10.57 -14.61 3.89
N VAL A 61 -10.39 -13.86 4.98
CA VAL A 61 -11.03 -12.54 5.08
C VAL A 61 -10.04 -11.40 5.26
N GLN A 62 -8.76 -11.65 5.25
CA GLN A 62 -7.86 -10.63 4.72
C GLN A 62 -7.71 -10.88 3.21
N LYS A 63 -8.67 -10.42 2.36
CA LYS A 63 -8.31 -9.97 1.01
C LYS A 63 -6.95 -9.32 1.19
N LYS A 64 -5.85 -9.83 0.56
CA LYS A 64 -4.60 -9.10 0.47
C LYS A 64 -4.99 -7.75 -0.08
N GLU A 65 -5.20 -6.78 0.81
CA GLU A 65 -5.40 -5.40 0.40
C GLU A 65 -4.21 -5.12 -0.48
N LYS A 66 -4.43 -4.72 -1.72
CA LYS A 66 -3.33 -4.45 -2.64
C LYS A 66 -2.40 -3.49 -1.93
N ALA A 67 -1.13 -3.85 -1.83
CA ALA A 67 -0.13 -3.02 -1.19
C ALA A 67 -0.23 -1.62 -1.78
N VAL A 68 -0.52 -0.64 -0.94
CA VAL A 68 -0.60 0.77 -1.31
C VAL A 68 0.78 1.23 -1.72
N LYS A 69 0.87 1.98 -2.81
CA LYS A 69 2.13 2.50 -3.36
C LYS A 69 2.20 4.02 -3.22
N PRO A 70 3.41 4.59 -3.11
CA PRO A 70 3.57 6.03 -3.20
C PRO A 70 2.85 6.62 -4.42
N PHE A 71 2.06 7.67 -4.21
CA PHE A 71 1.31 8.33 -5.28
C PHE A 71 2.17 9.26 -6.14
N LEU A 72 3.37 9.60 -5.68
CA LEU A 72 4.37 10.40 -6.38
C LEU A 72 5.68 9.63 -6.54
N LYS A 73 6.45 9.97 -7.55
CA LYS A 73 7.88 9.67 -7.61
C LYS A 73 8.58 10.72 -6.75
N TRP A 74 9.29 10.30 -5.71
CA TRP A 74 9.95 11.23 -4.80
C TRP A 74 11.44 10.90 -4.67
N ALA A 75 12.29 11.90 -4.86
CA ALA A 75 13.74 11.74 -4.72
C ALA A 75 14.08 11.30 -3.29
N GLY A 76 14.98 10.32 -3.13
CA GLY A 76 15.31 9.75 -1.82
C GLY A 76 14.21 8.82 -1.26
N GLY A 77 13.26 8.40 -2.08
CA GLY A 77 12.21 7.45 -1.65
C GLY A 77 12.81 6.14 -1.12
N LYS A 78 12.38 5.76 0.10
CA LYS A 78 12.92 4.60 0.86
C LYS A 78 12.39 3.25 0.38
N GLY A 79 11.70 3.18 -0.78
CA GLY A 79 11.07 1.95 -1.27
C GLY A 79 12.02 0.77 -1.44
N GLN A 80 13.26 1.02 -1.85
CA GLN A 80 14.29 -0.02 -2.00
C GLN A 80 14.87 -0.50 -0.67
N LEU A 81 14.70 0.28 0.39
CA LEU A 81 15.23 0.00 1.73
C LEU A 81 14.18 -0.60 2.66
N LEU A 82 12.93 -0.78 2.22
CA LEU A 82 11.83 -1.21 3.10
C LEU A 82 12.14 -2.55 3.77
N SER A 83 12.71 -3.52 3.06
CA SER A 83 13.08 -4.83 3.63
C SER A 83 14.10 -4.74 4.75
N GLU A 84 15.00 -3.76 4.71
CA GLU A 84 15.96 -3.52 5.78
C GLU A 84 15.34 -2.73 6.93
N ILE A 85 14.56 -1.67 6.62
CA ILE A 85 13.91 -0.81 7.61
C ILE A 85 12.88 -1.61 8.43
N GLU A 86 12.15 -2.52 7.79
CA GLU A 86 11.13 -3.35 8.42
C GLU A 86 11.66 -4.15 9.63
N ARG A 87 12.93 -4.58 9.58
CA ARG A 87 13.58 -5.33 10.67
C ARG A 87 13.70 -4.52 11.97
N TYR A 88 13.55 -3.21 11.89
CA TYR A 88 13.65 -2.29 13.02
C TYR A 88 12.29 -1.73 13.46
N TYR A 89 11.18 -2.22 12.89
CA TYR A 89 9.85 -1.78 13.31
C TYR A 89 9.54 -2.30 14.71
N PRO A 90 9.18 -1.41 15.66
CA PRO A 90 8.94 -1.80 17.04
C PRO A 90 7.50 -2.23 17.30
N PHE A 91 6.68 -2.43 16.28
CA PHE A 91 5.23 -2.63 16.40
C PHE A 91 4.80 -4.05 16.81
N ASP A 92 5.73 -5.00 16.98
CA ASP A 92 5.47 -6.29 17.62
C ASP A 92 5.13 -6.10 19.11
N ASP A 93 5.60 -5.01 19.71
CA ASP A 93 5.13 -4.55 21.02
C ASP A 93 3.77 -3.87 20.89
N LYS A 94 2.71 -4.53 21.39
CA LYS A 94 1.33 -4.03 21.36
C LYS A 94 1.12 -2.71 22.12
N ALA A 95 2.08 -2.29 22.94
CA ALA A 95 2.05 -1.00 23.64
C ALA A 95 2.31 0.18 22.67
N ILE A 96 2.93 -0.07 21.51
CA ILE A 96 3.23 0.97 20.52
C ILE A 96 2.08 1.08 19.53
N THR A 97 1.22 2.07 19.74
CA THR A 97 0.00 2.29 18.96
C THR A 97 0.03 3.57 18.14
N ARG A 98 1.14 4.34 18.19
CA ARG A 98 1.27 5.65 17.53
C ARG A 98 2.52 5.70 16.68
N TYR A 99 2.42 6.37 15.52
CA TYR A 99 3.53 6.54 14.60
C TYR A 99 3.66 7.99 14.17
N ALA A 100 4.89 8.49 14.08
CA ALA A 100 5.20 9.80 13.54
C ALA A 100 6.31 9.71 12.49
N GLU A 101 6.08 10.29 11.29
CA GLU A 101 7.08 10.39 10.23
C GLU A 101 7.31 11.87 9.88
N PRO A 102 8.37 12.50 10.40
CA PRO A 102 8.63 13.93 10.23
C PRO A 102 9.16 14.31 8.85
N PHE A 103 9.60 13.35 8.03
CA PHE A 103 10.09 13.53 6.66
C PHE A 103 9.43 12.51 5.74
N VAL A 104 8.09 12.61 5.60
CA VAL A 104 7.27 11.57 4.95
C VAL A 104 7.62 11.36 3.48
N GLY A 105 8.00 12.42 2.75
CA GLY A 105 8.32 12.34 1.33
C GLY A 105 7.22 11.63 0.54
N GLY A 106 7.57 10.65 -0.29
CA GLY A 106 6.61 9.85 -1.06
C GLY A 106 5.80 8.84 -0.24
N GLY A 107 6.06 8.68 1.07
CA GLY A 107 5.30 7.83 1.99
C GLY A 107 5.60 6.33 1.88
N ALA A 108 6.77 5.94 1.38
CA ALA A 108 7.08 4.52 1.22
C ALA A 108 7.04 3.75 2.55
N VAL A 109 7.62 4.31 3.62
CA VAL A 109 7.62 3.73 4.97
C VAL A 109 6.23 3.83 5.59
N LEU A 110 5.59 5.00 5.49
CA LEU A 110 4.23 5.24 5.97
C LEU A 110 3.25 4.17 5.44
N PHE A 111 3.23 3.95 4.12
CA PHE A 111 2.29 3.01 3.52
C PHE A 111 2.62 1.56 3.82
N ASP A 112 3.89 1.22 4.02
CA ASP A 112 4.30 -0.10 4.46
C ASP A 112 3.81 -0.38 5.88
N ILE A 113 4.02 0.57 6.80
CA ILE A 113 3.53 0.48 8.19
C ILE A 113 2.00 0.41 8.24
N LEU A 114 1.29 1.32 7.55
CA LEU A 114 -0.18 1.30 7.48
C LEU A 114 -0.76 0.07 6.78
N GLY A 115 0.05 -0.62 5.98
CA GLY A 115 -0.32 -1.89 5.36
C GLY A 115 -0.24 -3.09 6.31
N LYS A 116 0.60 -3.01 7.36
CA LYS A 116 0.95 -4.13 8.24
C LYS A 116 0.37 -3.99 9.65
N TYR A 117 0.26 -2.77 10.15
CA TYR A 117 -0.05 -2.49 11.54
C TYR A 117 -1.32 -1.65 11.67
N ASN A 118 -2.08 -1.93 12.72
CA ASN A 118 -3.27 -1.15 13.07
C ASN A 118 -2.89 -0.15 14.17
N LEU A 119 -2.81 1.13 13.82
CA LEU A 119 -2.35 2.20 14.71
C LEU A 119 -3.51 3.09 15.11
N GLU A 120 -3.47 3.58 16.36
CA GLU A 120 -4.45 4.52 16.92
C GLU A 120 -4.26 5.95 16.37
N ALA A 121 -3.00 6.33 16.09
CA ALA A 121 -2.69 7.65 15.57
C ALA A 121 -1.45 7.64 14.67
N VAL A 122 -1.52 8.40 13.58
CA VAL A 122 -0.42 8.59 12.64
C VAL A 122 -0.24 10.09 12.38
N TYR A 123 0.98 10.55 12.58
CA TYR A 123 1.39 11.93 12.37
C TYR A 123 2.42 11.98 11.24
N ILE A 124 2.18 12.80 10.24
CA ILE A 124 3.11 13.01 9.14
C ILE A 124 3.45 14.49 9.00
N SER A 125 4.69 14.79 8.68
CA SER A 125 5.13 16.12 8.29
C SER A 125 6.20 16.07 7.21
N ASP A 126 6.35 17.16 6.50
CA ASP A 126 7.41 17.40 5.52
C ASP A 126 7.63 18.91 5.37
N ILE A 127 8.81 19.32 4.99
CA ILE A 127 9.10 20.74 4.69
C ILE A 127 8.33 21.22 3.45
N ASN A 128 7.97 20.32 2.56
CA ASN A 128 7.23 20.61 1.34
C ASN A 128 5.74 20.71 1.63
N MET A 129 5.24 21.93 1.73
CA MET A 129 3.83 22.21 2.04
C MET A 129 2.87 21.72 0.96
N GLU A 130 3.27 21.74 -0.31
CA GLU A 130 2.44 21.23 -1.42
C GLU A 130 2.28 19.70 -1.32
N LEU A 131 3.33 19.02 -0.85
CA LEU A 131 3.26 17.59 -0.56
C LEU A 131 2.29 17.28 0.58
N ILE A 132 2.38 18.00 1.69
CA ILE A 132 1.47 17.83 2.83
C ILE A 132 0.02 18.18 2.43
N ASN A 133 -0.18 19.25 1.66
CA ASN A 133 -1.49 19.54 1.07
C ASN A 133 -2.03 18.35 0.27
N THR A 134 -1.19 17.74 -0.56
CA THR A 134 -1.60 16.59 -1.39
C THR A 134 -2.00 15.39 -0.52
N TYR A 135 -1.28 15.08 0.56
CA TYR A 135 -1.70 14.08 1.54
C TYR A 135 -3.05 14.39 2.17
N SER A 136 -3.25 15.65 2.58
CA SER A 136 -4.51 16.11 3.18
C SER A 136 -5.68 15.97 2.20
N VAL A 137 -5.48 16.35 0.93
CA VAL A 137 -6.49 16.24 -0.12
C VAL A 137 -6.81 14.78 -0.44
N ILE A 138 -5.80 13.91 -0.57
CA ILE A 138 -6.04 12.46 -0.77
C ILE A 138 -6.85 11.89 0.39
N LYS A 139 -6.55 12.30 1.63
CA LYS A 139 -7.28 11.83 2.81
C LYS A 139 -8.74 12.27 2.80
N ASN A 140 -9.01 13.53 2.53
CA ASN A 140 -10.31 14.15 2.80
C ASN A 140 -11.19 14.30 1.54
N TYR A 141 -10.60 14.39 0.35
CA TYR A 141 -11.26 14.78 -0.90
C TYR A 141 -10.82 13.90 -2.08
N ALA A 142 -10.65 12.57 -1.84
CA ALA A 142 -10.10 11.64 -2.83
C ALA A 142 -10.92 11.61 -4.13
N GLU A 143 -12.25 11.60 -4.03
CA GLU A 143 -13.13 11.54 -5.20
C GLU A 143 -12.95 12.78 -6.10
N ALA A 144 -13.03 13.99 -5.52
CA ALA A 144 -12.85 15.23 -6.28
C ALA A 144 -11.42 15.34 -6.88
N LEU A 145 -10.40 14.85 -6.18
CA LEU A 145 -9.04 14.77 -6.70
C LEU A 145 -8.94 13.83 -7.91
N ILE A 146 -9.58 12.66 -7.83
CA ILE A 146 -9.61 11.66 -8.90
C ILE A 146 -10.32 12.22 -10.14
N GLU A 147 -11.46 12.89 -9.98
CA GLU A 147 -12.17 13.54 -11.08
C GLU A 147 -11.26 14.52 -11.85
N LEU A 148 -10.56 15.40 -11.15
CA LEU A 148 -9.62 16.34 -11.76
C LEU A 148 -8.44 15.65 -12.45
N LEU A 149 -7.90 14.58 -11.83
CA LEU A 149 -6.80 13.83 -12.42
C LEU A 149 -7.22 13.04 -13.66
N ALA A 150 -8.43 12.48 -13.65
CA ALA A 150 -9.01 11.79 -14.81
C ALA A 150 -9.21 12.76 -15.97
N GLU A 151 -9.79 13.93 -15.72
CA GLU A 151 -9.93 14.99 -16.72
C GLU A 151 -8.58 15.41 -17.31
N MET A 152 -7.58 15.66 -16.44
CA MET A 152 -6.22 16.00 -16.91
C MET A 152 -5.61 14.88 -17.75
N GLN A 153 -5.83 13.63 -17.39
CA GLN A 153 -5.33 12.46 -18.12
C GLN A 153 -5.99 12.36 -19.51
N ASP A 154 -7.31 12.51 -19.57
CA ASP A 154 -8.09 12.41 -20.80
C ASP A 154 -7.77 13.55 -21.76
N ASN A 155 -7.46 14.75 -21.26
CA ASN A 155 -7.01 15.87 -22.04
C ASN A 155 -5.56 15.77 -22.50
N PHE A 156 -4.69 15.07 -21.75
CA PHE A 156 -3.25 15.00 -22.02
C PHE A 156 -2.85 13.82 -22.89
N LEU A 157 -3.45 12.63 -22.70
CA LEU A 157 -2.98 11.42 -23.37
C LEU A 157 -3.23 11.37 -24.88
N PRO A 158 -4.37 11.83 -25.43
CA PRO A 158 -4.67 11.69 -26.86
C PRO A 158 -3.97 12.71 -27.76
N ILE A 159 -3.46 13.81 -27.23
CA ILE A 159 -2.88 14.89 -28.02
C ILE A 159 -1.42 14.63 -28.42
N THR A 160 -0.94 15.35 -29.43
CA THR A 160 0.44 15.24 -29.96
C THR A 160 1.48 15.65 -28.90
N VAL A 161 2.74 15.28 -29.13
CA VAL A 161 3.84 15.64 -28.20
C VAL A 161 3.99 17.15 -28.07
N GLU A 162 3.81 17.89 -29.16
CA GLU A 162 3.87 19.34 -29.21
C GLU A 162 2.76 19.99 -28.37
N GLU A 163 1.53 19.52 -28.55
CA GLU A 163 0.39 19.96 -27.75
C GLU A 163 0.54 19.60 -26.27
N ARG A 164 1.10 18.41 -25.97
CA ARG A 164 1.42 18.02 -24.57
C ARG A 164 2.39 18.99 -23.92
N LYS A 165 3.38 19.51 -24.65
CA LYS A 165 4.32 20.50 -24.12
C LYS A 165 3.62 21.79 -23.75
N ILE A 166 2.67 22.23 -24.58
CA ILE A 166 1.86 23.44 -24.31
C ILE A 166 0.97 23.20 -23.08
N TYR A 167 0.19 22.14 -23.10
CA TYR A 167 -0.69 21.78 -21.98
C TYR A 167 0.08 21.65 -20.64
N TYR A 168 1.23 20.97 -20.66
CA TYR A 168 2.11 20.85 -19.52
C TYR A 168 2.60 22.23 -19.00
N ALA A 169 3.00 23.10 -19.92
CA ALA A 169 3.47 24.46 -19.55
C ALA A 169 2.35 25.29 -18.92
N GLU A 170 1.12 25.22 -19.41
CA GLU A 170 -0.06 25.84 -18.82
C GLU A 170 -0.35 25.32 -17.41
N LYS A 171 -0.39 23.99 -17.23
CA LYS A 171 -0.61 23.37 -15.92
C LYS A 171 0.51 23.72 -14.93
N ARG A 172 1.76 23.78 -15.38
CA ARG A 172 2.90 24.22 -14.55
C ARG A 172 2.76 25.70 -14.14
N THR A 173 2.34 26.56 -15.06
CA THR A 173 2.09 27.97 -14.74
C THR A 173 0.96 28.11 -13.73
N ARG A 174 -0.13 27.40 -13.92
CA ARG A 174 -1.27 27.38 -12.98
C ARG A 174 -0.86 26.89 -11.59
N PHE A 175 -0.10 25.80 -11.51
CA PHE A 175 0.46 25.29 -10.25
C PHE A 175 1.28 26.35 -9.52
N ASN A 176 2.15 27.02 -10.25
CA ASN A 176 3.01 28.07 -9.67
C ASN A 176 2.20 29.29 -9.21
N LEU A 177 1.13 29.66 -9.88
CA LEU A 177 0.19 30.70 -9.41
C LEU A 177 -0.47 30.29 -8.09
N LEU A 178 -1.01 29.07 -8.01
CA LEU A 178 -1.66 28.55 -6.81
C LEU A 178 -0.70 28.42 -5.62
N LYS A 179 0.58 28.20 -5.86
CA LYS A 179 1.59 28.24 -4.79
C LYS A 179 1.76 29.61 -4.14
N MET A 180 1.48 30.66 -4.85
CA MET A 180 1.55 32.03 -4.33
C MET A 180 0.29 32.41 -3.56
N GLU A 181 -0.83 31.75 -3.81
CA GLU A 181 -2.10 31.90 -3.08
C GLU A 181 -2.02 31.17 -1.74
N LYS A 182 -2.40 31.84 -0.65
CA LYS A 182 -2.32 31.29 0.71
C LYS A 182 -3.69 31.04 1.34
N ASP A 183 -4.77 31.17 0.56
CA ASP A 183 -6.15 31.16 1.08
C ASP A 183 -6.77 29.75 1.22
N GLY A 184 -6.07 28.70 0.74
CA GLY A 184 -6.53 27.30 0.82
C GLY A 184 -7.73 26.96 -0.08
N LYS A 185 -8.30 27.92 -0.82
CA LYS A 185 -9.51 27.69 -1.62
C LYS A 185 -9.32 26.71 -2.77
N ASN A 186 -8.10 26.61 -3.28
CA ASN A 186 -7.75 25.80 -4.46
C ASN A 186 -6.87 24.61 -4.10
N ASP A 187 -6.95 24.09 -2.89
CA ASP A 187 -6.06 23.02 -2.41
C ASP A 187 -6.23 21.72 -3.18
N ILE A 188 -7.45 21.39 -3.61
CA ILE A 188 -7.71 20.16 -4.42
C ILE A 188 -7.07 20.32 -5.81
N GLU A 189 -7.26 21.46 -6.49
CA GLU A 189 -6.63 21.73 -7.79
C GLU A 189 -5.11 21.71 -7.68
N LYS A 190 -4.56 22.32 -6.63
CA LYS A 190 -3.13 22.36 -6.36
C LYS A 190 -2.55 20.95 -6.16
N ALA A 191 -3.26 20.08 -5.45
CA ALA A 191 -2.88 18.66 -5.28
C ALA A 191 -2.96 17.87 -6.60
N ALA A 192 -4.01 18.05 -7.39
CA ALA A 192 -4.14 17.44 -8.70
C ALA A 192 -2.99 17.85 -9.64
N LEU A 193 -2.68 19.14 -9.69
CA LEU A 193 -1.57 19.68 -10.48
C LEU A 193 -0.23 19.14 -10.00
N MET A 194 0.00 19.00 -8.70
CA MET A 194 1.23 18.41 -8.16
C MET A 194 1.41 16.96 -8.64
N ILE A 195 0.36 16.15 -8.57
CA ILE A 195 0.40 14.75 -9.05
C ILE A 195 0.60 14.72 -10.57
N PHE A 196 -0.18 15.50 -11.34
CA PHE A 196 -0.05 15.59 -12.78
C PHE A 196 1.38 15.94 -13.21
N LEU A 197 1.92 17.02 -12.66
CA LEU A 197 3.27 17.49 -12.99
C LEU A 197 4.33 16.45 -12.62
N ASN A 198 4.26 15.84 -11.45
CA ASN A 198 5.19 14.80 -11.04
C ASN A 198 5.15 13.56 -11.96
N ARG A 199 3.94 13.15 -12.39
CA ARG A 199 3.75 11.99 -13.26
C ARG A 199 4.18 12.24 -14.71
N THR A 200 4.22 13.50 -15.15
CA THR A 200 4.51 13.89 -16.54
C THR A 200 5.83 14.63 -16.73
N CYS A 201 6.48 15.12 -15.66
CA CYS A 201 7.77 15.81 -15.75
C CYS A 201 8.96 14.85 -15.92
N PHE A 202 10.10 15.40 -16.27
CA PHE A 202 11.36 14.68 -16.40
C PHE A 202 11.71 13.92 -15.11
N ASN A 203 11.82 12.61 -15.19
CA ASN A 203 12.16 11.67 -14.11
C ASN A 203 11.26 11.74 -12.85
N GLY A 204 10.11 12.40 -12.90
CA GLY A 204 9.25 12.56 -11.74
C GLY A 204 9.90 13.42 -10.64
N LEU A 205 10.75 14.35 -11.00
CA LEU A 205 11.46 15.20 -10.05
C LEU A 205 10.53 16.29 -9.51
N TYR A 206 10.73 16.66 -8.24
CA TYR A 206 10.22 17.91 -7.69
C TYR A 206 11.41 18.86 -7.47
N ARG A 207 11.41 19.96 -8.21
CA ARG A 207 12.47 20.98 -8.10
C ARG A 207 11.86 22.36 -8.26
N VAL A 208 12.32 23.28 -7.43
CA VAL A 208 11.95 24.69 -7.51
C VAL A 208 13.17 25.58 -7.78
N ASN A 209 12.94 26.72 -8.40
CA ASN A 209 13.96 27.75 -8.58
C ASN A 209 14.12 28.59 -7.29
N LYS A 210 15.02 29.59 -7.33
CA LYS A 210 15.27 30.51 -6.19
C LYS A 210 14.01 31.27 -5.72
N ARG A 211 12.99 31.41 -6.58
CA ARG A 211 11.70 32.04 -6.24
C ARG A 211 10.69 31.04 -5.68
N GLY A 212 11.07 29.78 -5.44
CA GLY A 212 10.17 28.72 -4.98
C GLY A 212 9.22 28.17 -6.05
N LEU A 213 9.37 28.53 -7.33
CA LEU A 213 8.52 28.08 -8.42
C LEU A 213 9.01 26.76 -9.00
N PHE A 214 8.06 25.82 -9.21
CA PHE A 214 8.33 24.54 -9.87
C PHE A 214 8.85 24.75 -11.31
N ASN A 215 9.98 24.15 -11.64
CA ASN A 215 10.68 24.44 -12.90
C ASN A 215 11.18 23.20 -13.65
N VAL A 216 10.68 22.00 -13.32
CA VAL A 216 11.06 20.79 -14.06
C VAL A 216 10.38 20.79 -15.43
N PRO A 217 11.08 20.45 -16.53
CA PRO A 217 10.47 20.34 -17.84
C PRO A 217 9.61 19.07 -17.96
N MET A 218 8.75 19.01 -18.99
CA MET A 218 8.03 17.80 -19.34
C MET A 218 8.99 16.64 -19.64
N GLY A 219 8.64 15.43 -19.23
CA GLY A 219 9.33 14.19 -19.57
C GLY A 219 8.87 13.62 -20.92
N THR A 220 9.47 12.49 -21.30
CA THR A 220 9.22 11.81 -22.58
C THR A 220 8.32 10.58 -22.45
N TYR A 221 7.49 10.53 -21.43
CA TYR A 221 6.59 9.38 -21.19
C TYR A 221 5.51 9.28 -22.25
N LYS A 222 5.41 8.11 -22.91
CA LYS A 222 4.37 7.86 -23.94
C LYS A 222 2.97 7.77 -23.33
N LYS A 223 2.83 7.02 -22.23
CA LYS A 223 1.56 6.79 -21.53
C LYS A 223 1.79 6.86 -20.00
N PRO A 224 2.00 8.06 -19.44
CA PRO A 224 2.13 8.19 -17.98
C PRO A 224 0.80 7.85 -17.30
N LEU A 225 0.85 7.10 -16.20
CA LEU A 225 -0.30 6.87 -15.33
C LEU A 225 -0.49 8.12 -14.46
N ILE A 226 -1.38 9.02 -14.87
CA ILE A 226 -1.67 10.28 -14.18
C ILE A 226 -2.68 10.02 -13.06
N CYS A 227 -3.83 9.43 -13.40
CA CYS A 227 -4.88 9.07 -12.45
C CYS A 227 -4.77 7.58 -12.08
N ASP A 228 -4.20 7.28 -10.92
CA ASP A 228 -4.21 5.94 -10.32
C ASP A 228 -5.32 5.87 -9.27
N GLU A 229 -6.58 5.91 -9.75
CA GLU A 229 -7.79 5.94 -8.93
C GLU A 229 -7.76 4.90 -7.82
N LYS A 230 -7.51 3.62 -8.18
CA LYS A 230 -7.52 2.51 -7.21
C LYS A 230 -6.51 2.70 -6.08
N ASN A 231 -5.34 3.22 -6.40
CA ASN A 231 -4.29 3.47 -5.40
C ASN A 231 -4.63 4.69 -4.54
N LEU A 232 -5.17 5.76 -5.14
CA LEU A 232 -5.57 6.96 -4.41
C LEU A 232 -6.69 6.68 -3.41
N LEU A 233 -7.71 5.91 -3.79
CA LEU A 233 -8.77 5.47 -2.87
C LEU A 233 -8.22 4.59 -1.74
N ALA A 234 -7.32 3.65 -2.05
CA ALA A 234 -6.69 2.81 -1.05
C ALA A 234 -5.81 3.62 -0.07
N ILE A 235 -5.10 4.64 -0.56
CA ILE A 235 -4.34 5.58 0.29
C ILE A 235 -5.27 6.35 1.20
N SER A 236 -6.36 6.93 0.64
CA SER A 236 -7.36 7.68 1.41
C SER A 236 -7.90 6.86 2.58
N ASP A 237 -8.27 5.61 2.30
CA ASP A 237 -8.78 4.66 3.29
C ASP A 237 -7.76 4.41 4.42
N LYS A 238 -6.49 4.17 4.07
CA LYS A 238 -5.41 3.96 5.04
C LYS A 238 -5.15 5.21 5.91
N LEU A 239 -5.14 6.40 5.29
CA LEU A 239 -4.91 7.65 6.02
C LEU A 239 -6.06 8.02 6.98
N ARG A 240 -7.30 7.66 6.64
CA ARG A 240 -8.48 7.86 7.49
C ARG A 240 -8.50 6.93 8.70
N ARG A 241 -8.08 5.66 8.53
CA ARG A 241 -8.04 4.67 9.62
C ARG A 241 -7.10 5.07 10.75
N GLY A 242 -5.99 5.75 10.46
CA GLY A 242 -5.05 6.24 11.47
C GLY A 242 -5.60 7.33 12.42
N GLU A 243 -6.86 7.77 12.26
CA GLU A 243 -7.53 8.72 13.15
C GLU A 243 -8.75 8.15 13.89
N SER A 244 -9.15 6.91 13.59
CA SER A 244 -10.39 6.31 14.14
C SER A 244 -10.30 5.98 15.64
N GLY A 245 -9.18 6.22 16.28
CA GLY A 245 -8.97 6.00 17.72
C GLY A 245 -9.48 7.12 18.65
N LYS A 246 -10.14 8.16 18.14
CA LYS A 246 -10.76 9.19 18.97
C LYS A 246 -12.28 9.04 18.94
N ARG A 247 -12.81 8.16 19.75
CA ARG A 247 -14.15 8.23 20.35
C ARG A 247 -14.08 7.96 21.84
#